data_5f7538eb63ae31e3b91183bef87097dd
#
_entry.id   5f7538eb63ae31e3b91183bef87097dd
#
_cell.length_a   1.000
_cell.length_b   1.000
_cell.length_c   1.000
_cell.angle_alpha   90.00
_cell.angle_beta   90.00
_cell.angle_gamma   90.00
#
_symmetry.space_group_name_H-M   'P 1'
#
loop_
_entity.id
_entity.type
_entity.pdbx_description
1 polymer ?
#
loop_
_entity_poly.entity_id
_entity_poly.type
_entity_poly.pdbx_seq_one_letter_code
_entity_poly.pdbx_strand_id
1 'polypeptide(L)'
;MLKLENLSVEVAGKRILEDVNLEIPKGEVHVLFGPNGSGKTSLIMAILGFSSYRIVSGKIWFNEIDITRMPINERVKLGIGVAFQTPPVIRGVKLGDIIRIFIGNGTNAGQRQRELTKTLNIPSEFLSRDLNLGFSGGELKRSEILQVLAQKPGFIMLDEPDSGVDVENLELVGKILDNFLKGRSGLLITHLGYILRYVDADKAHVLLDKTIGCSGKTTEILSHILKEGYKWCEKCPTLRKRRYERRISQQL
;
A
#
# COMPACT_ATOMS: atom_id res chain seq x y z
N MET A 1 -5.88 -2.86 -14.16
CA MET A 1 -4.87 -1.90 -13.66
C MET A 1 -3.64 -2.63 -13.12
N LEU A 2 -3.71 -3.32 -11.97
CA LEU A 2 -2.67 -4.18 -11.41
C LEU A 2 -3.14 -5.63 -11.41
N LYS A 3 -2.28 -6.58 -11.87
CA LYS A 3 -2.56 -8.00 -11.81
C LYS A 3 -1.32 -8.77 -11.38
N LEU A 4 -1.49 -9.65 -10.41
CA LEU A 4 -0.48 -10.59 -9.93
C LEU A 4 -0.93 -12.00 -10.31
N GLU A 5 -0.07 -12.73 -11.01
CA GLU A 5 -0.34 -14.10 -11.47
C GLU A 5 0.67 -15.06 -10.84
N ASN A 6 0.18 -15.95 -9.96
CA ASN A 6 0.96 -17.00 -9.28
C ASN A 6 2.28 -16.49 -8.69
N LEU A 7 2.23 -15.27 -8.12
CA LEU A 7 3.41 -14.55 -7.65
C LEU A 7 3.99 -15.21 -6.40
N SER A 8 5.24 -15.61 -6.47
CA SER A 8 6.00 -16.09 -5.32
C SER A 8 7.25 -15.24 -5.10
N VAL A 9 7.50 -14.86 -3.85
CA VAL A 9 8.57 -13.93 -3.46
C VAL A 9 9.41 -14.51 -2.33
N GLU A 10 10.72 -14.35 -2.47
CA GLU A 10 11.71 -14.71 -1.44
C GLU A 10 12.45 -13.47 -0.93
N VAL A 11 12.76 -13.48 0.37
CA VAL A 11 13.62 -12.51 1.05
C VAL A 11 14.66 -13.28 1.84
N ALA A 12 15.94 -12.97 1.63
CA ALA A 12 17.06 -13.67 2.29
C ALA A 12 16.94 -15.22 2.23
N GLY A 13 16.55 -15.77 1.08
CA GLY A 13 16.39 -17.20 0.85
C GLY A 13 15.14 -17.83 1.46
N LYS A 14 14.31 -17.07 2.16
CA LYS A 14 13.05 -17.57 2.72
C LYS A 14 11.88 -17.16 1.85
N ARG A 15 11.00 -18.10 1.51
CA ARG A 15 9.75 -17.82 0.80
C ARG A 15 8.78 -17.09 1.73
N ILE A 16 8.43 -15.86 1.37
CA ILE A 16 7.52 -14.99 2.13
C ILE A 16 6.12 -14.97 1.50
N LEU A 17 6.04 -15.01 0.16
CA LEU A 17 4.78 -15.09 -0.58
C LEU A 17 4.82 -16.29 -1.52
N GLU A 18 3.66 -16.92 -1.73
CA GLU A 18 3.55 -18.14 -2.51
C GLU A 18 2.20 -18.19 -3.26
N ASP A 19 2.27 -18.31 -4.59
CA ASP A 19 1.12 -18.37 -5.48
C ASP A 19 0.09 -17.27 -5.23
N VAL A 20 0.55 -16.03 -5.02
CA VAL A 20 -0.34 -14.90 -4.81
C VAL A 20 -0.98 -14.52 -6.14
N ASN A 21 -2.31 -14.55 -6.17
CA ASN A 21 -3.11 -14.06 -7.27
C ASN A 21 -3.97 -12.90 -6.78
N LEU A 22 -3.85 -11.75 -7.43
CA LEU A 22 -4.57 -10.52 -7.09
C LEU A 22 -4.83 -9.75 -8.37
N GLU A 23 -6.05 -9.27 -8.54
CA GLU A 23 -6.40 -8.36 -9.61
C GLU A 23 -7.13 -7.16 -9.04
N ILE A 24 -6.64 -5.96 -9.39
CA ILE A 24 -7.23 -4.67 -9.04
C ILE A 24 -7.55 -3.96 -10.36
N PRO A 25 -8.83 -3.86 -10.75
CA PRO A 25 -9.26 -3.14 -11.94
C PRO A 25 -8.92 -1.64 -11.87
N LYS A 26 -9.02 -0.98 -13.00
CA LYS A 26 -8.89 0.48 -13.06
C LYS A 26 -10.10 1.14 -12.39
N GLY A 27 -9.84 2.09 -11.50
CA GLY A 27 -10.88 2.83 -10.78
C GLY A 27 -11.33 2.16 -9.49
N GLU A 28 -10.79 1.00 -9.13
CA GLU A 28 -11.14 0.30 -7.90
C GLU A 28 -10.06 0.46 -6.82
N VAL A 29 -10.51 0.57 -5.58
CA VAL A 29 -9.69 0.57 -4.37
C VAL A 29 -9.92 -0.74 -3.62
N HIS A 30 -8.87 -1.55 -3.49
CA HIS A 30 -8.93 -2.79 -2.75
C HIS A 30 -8.22 -2.67 -1.41
N VAL A 31 -8.68 -3.44 -0.42
CA VAL A 31 -8.01 -3.54 0.87
C VAL A 31 -7.40 -4.92 1.09
N LEU A 32 -6.18 -4.96 1.61
CA LEU A 32 -5.48 -6.19 1.97
C LEU A 32 -5.34 -6.27 3.48
N PHE A 33 -6.05 -7.21 4.07
CA PHE A 33 -5.93 -7.59 5.46
C PHE A 33 -4.94 -8.73 5.66
N GLY A 34 -4.49 -8.91 6.89
CA GLY A 34 -3.67 -10.05 7.29
C GLY A 34 -2.98 -9.77 8.63
N PRO A 35 -2.65 -10.82 9.40
CA PRO A 35 -1.91 -10.66 10.66
C PRO A 35 -0.51 -10.08 10.42
N ASN A 36 0.12 -9.60 11.50
CA ASN A 36 1.51 -9.15 11.44
C ASN A 36 2.41 -10.31 10.97
N GLY A 37 3.36 -10.00 10.09
CA GLY A 37 4.26 -11.00 9.50
C GLY A 37 3.64 -11.86 8.38
N SER A 38 2.40 -11.62 7.95
CA SER A 38 1.79 -12.37 6.85
C SER A 38 2.39 -12.09 5.46
N GLY A 39 3.17 -10.99 5.30
CA GLY A 39 3.81 -10.63 4.05
C GLY A 39 3.17 -9.45 3.30
N LYS A 40 2.26 -8.68 3.93
CA LYS A 40 1.59 -7.53 3.30
C LYS A 40 2.56 -6.48 2.77
N THR A 41 3.47 -6.00 3.63
CA THR A 41 4.54 -5.07 3.23
C THR A 41 5.47 -5.70 2.19
N SER A 42 5.77 -7.01 2.31
CA SER A 42 6.59 -7.72 1.32
C SER A 42 5.93 -7.74 -0.06
N LEU A 43 4.60 -7.81 -0.11
CA LEU A 43 3.85 -7.72 -1.37
C LEU A 43 4.03 -6.33 -2.01
N ILE A 44 3.88 -5.25 -1.22
CA ILE A 44 4.15 -3.88 -1.71
C ILE A 44 5.58 -3.76 -2.25
N MET A 45 6.57 -4.22 -1.49
CA MET A 45 7.97 -4.13 -1.88
C MET A 45 8.28 -4.90 -3.16
N ALA A 46 7.66 -6.07 -3.35
CA ALA A 46 7.76 -6.85 -4.59
C ALA A 46 7.10 -6.12 -5.77
N ILE A 47 5.90 -5.53 -5.58
CA ILE A 47 5.21 -4.73 -6.60
C ILE A 47 6.02 -3.48 -6.97
N LEU A 48 6.72 -2.86 -6.01
CA LEU A 48 7.60 -1.73 -6.26
C LEU A 48 8.91 -2.12 -6.96
N GLY A 49 9.33 -3.39 -6.88
CA GLY A 49 10.55 -3.87 -7.51
C GLY A 49 11.81 -3.69 -6.67
N PHE A 50 11.70 -3.71 -5.33
CA PHE A 50 12.87 -3.73 -4.45
C PHE A 50 13.65 -5.02 -4.64
N SER A 51 14.95 -4.93 -4.89
CA SER A 51 15.83 -6.06 -5.24
C SER A 51 15.96 -7.13 -4.16
N SER A 52 15.79 -6.76 -2.89
CA SER A 52 15.76 -7.69 -1.75
C SER A 52 14.53 -8.60 -1.73
N TYR A 53 13.47 -8.25 -2.48
CA TYR A 53 12.23 -9.03 -2.62
C TYR A 53 12.23 -9.76 -3.95
N ARG A 54 12.96 -10.87 -4.03
CA ARG A 54 13.19 -11.62 -5.25
C ARG A 54 11.93 -12.36 -5.69
N ILE A 55 11.43 -12.03 -6.88
CA ILE A 55 10.35 -12.78 -7.53
C ILE A 55 10.95 -14.08 -8.07
N VAL A 56 10.48 -15.23 -7.56
CA VAL A 56 10.98 -16.56 -7.94
C VAL A 56 10.05 -17.27 -8.91
N SER A 57 8.77 -16.93 -8.92
CA SER A 57 7.79 -17.39 -9.92
C SER A 57 6.65 -16.40 -10.07
N GLY A 58 5.89 -16.53 -11.14
CA GLY A 58 4.73 -15.70 -11.44
C GLY A 58 5.10 -14.39 -12.13
N LYS A 59 4.09 -13.53 -12.30
CA LYS A 59 4.20 -12.26 -13.03
C LYS A 59 3.47 -11.15 -12.32
N ILE A 60 3.94 -9.92 -12.54
CA ILE A 60 3.29 -8.67 -12.16
C ILE A 60 2.99 -7.88 -13.43
N TRP A 61 1.72 -7.60 -13.65
CA TRP A 61 1.24 -6.79 -14.76
C TRP A 61 0.72 -5.45 -14.23
N PHE A 62 1.08 -4.38 -14.91
CA PHE A 62 0.55 -3.05 -14.64
C PHE A 62 0.14 -2.40 -15.96
N ASN A 63 -1.15 -2.08 -16.11
CA ASN A 63 -1.72 -1.57 -17.37
C ASN A 63 -1.31 -2.44 -18.59
N GLU A 64 -1.41 -3.77 -18.46
CA GLU A 64 -1.05 -4.76 -19.50
C GLU A 64 0.46 -4.85 -19.80
N ILE A 65 1.30 -4.10 -19.10
CA ILE A 65 2.76 -4.16 -19.20
C ILE A 65 3.28 -5.15 -18.16
N ASP A 66 4.11 -6.11 -18.58
CA ASP A 66 4.84 -6.99 -17.66
C ASP A 66 5.95 -6.19 -16.97
N ILE A 67 5.76 -5.90 -15.69
CA ILE A 67 6.72 -5.16 -14.87
C ILE A 67 7.53 -6.08 -13.94
N THR A 68 7.45 -7.38 -14.10
CA THR A 68 8.04 -8.38 -13.17
C THR A 68 9.53 -8.14 -12.92
N ARG A 69 10.28 -7.80 -13.96
CA ARG A 69 11.73 -7.53 -13.89
C ARG A 69 12.08 -6.05 -14.04
N MET A 70 11.08 -5.18 -14.12
CA MET A 70 11.30 -3.74 -14.31
C MET A 70 11.86 -3.11 -13.03
N PRO A 71 12.87 -2.24 -13.10
CA PRO A 71 13.43 -1.57 -11.94
C PRO A 71 12.45 -0.55 -11.33
N ILE A 72 12.61 -0.24 -10.05
CA ILE A 72 11.71 0.62 -9.27
C ILE A 72 11.46 1.99 -9.92
N ASN A 73 12.51 2.64 -10.42
CA ASN A 73 12.40 3.96 -11.06
C ASN A 73 11.50 3.96 -12.30
N GLU A 74 11.50 2.89 -13.07
CA GLU A 74 10.63 2.76 -14.23
C GLU A 74 9.19 2.46 -13.83
N ARG A 75 8.95 1.64 -12.79
CA ARG A 75 7.61 1.40 -12.26
C ARG A 75 6.97 2.67 -11.71
N VAL A 76 7.76 3.52 -11.04
CA VAL A 76 7.30 4.83 -10.55
C VAL A 76 6.93 5.76 -11.71
N LYS A 77 7.70 5.76 -12.82
CA LYS A 77 7.37 6.52 -14.03
C LYS A 77 6.08 6.05 -14.71
N LEU A 78 5.71 4.78 -14.57
CA LEU A 78 4.41 4.27 -15.03
C LEU A 78 3.23 4.75 -14.17
N GLY A 79 3.49 5.44 -13.05
CA GLY A 79 2.48 6.02 -12.18
C GLY A 79 2.14 5.17 -10.98
N ILE A 80 3.03 4.29 -10.52
CA ILE A 80 2.88 3.58 -9.23
C ILE A 80 3.43 4.46 -8.11
N GLY A 81 2.63 4.71 -7.09
CA GLY A 81 3.03 5.45 -5.88
C GLY A 81 2.82 4.63 -4.61
N VAL A 82 3.51 5.02 -3.55
CA VAL A 82 3.41 4.36 -2.25
C VAL A 82 3.51 5.36 -1.10
N ALA A 83 2.72 5.13 -0.04
CA ALA A 83 2.96 5.66 1.29
C ALA A 83 3.35 4.50 2.21
N PHE A 84 4.51 4.59 2.84
CA PHE A 84 5.04 3.52 3.68
C PHE A 84 4.49 3.58 5.11
N GLN A 85 4.50 2.45 5.79
CA GLN A 85 4.20 2.40 7.22
C GLN A 85 5.24 3.22 8.01
N THR A 86 6.52 3.02 7.72
CA THR A 86 7.65 3.70 8.36
C THR A 86 8.56 4.24 7.26
N PRO A 87 8.38 5.50 6.84
CA PRO A 87 9.20 6.09 5.81
C PRO A 87 10.61 6.38 6.33
N PRO A 88 11.64 6.28 5.47
CA PRO A 88 13.01 6.55 5.85
C PRO A 88 13.23 8.06 6.16
N VAL A 89 14.13 8.34 7.08
CA VAL A 89 14.67 9.68 7.29
C VAL A 89 15.80 9.94 6.30
N ILE A 90 15.71 11.03 5.53
CA ILE A 90 16.75 11.40 4.55
C ILE A 90 17.34 12.75 4.93
N ARG A 91 18.55 12.72 5.50
CA ARG A 91 19.27 13.94 5.87
C ARG A 91 19.80 14.67 4.66
N GLY A 92 19.76 15.99 4.69
CA GLY A 92 20.23 16.85 3.61
C GLY A 92 19.24 17.01 2.45
N VAL A 93 18.09 16.32 2.47
CA VAL A 93 17.02 16.46 1.49
C VAL A 93 15.82 17.11 2.18
N LYS A 94 15.40 18.28 1.72
CA LYS A 94 14.27 18.99 2.32
C LYS A 94 12.93 18.46 1.80
N LEU A 95 11.92 18.40 2.69
CA LEU A 95 10.57 18.02 2.29
C LEU A 95 10.07 18.90 1.14
N GLY A 96 10.29 20.23 1.23
CA GLY A 96 9.88 21.17 0.19
C GLY A 96 10.52 20.93 -1.17
N ASP A 97 11.77 20.41 -1.20
CA ASP A 97 12.46 20.10 -2.46
C ASP A 97 11.81 18.88 -3.15
N ILE A 98 11.52 17.84 -2.37
CA ILE A 98 10.80 16.64 -2.88
C ILE A 98 9.43 17.02 -3.41
N ILE A 99 8.66 17.84 -2.69
CA ILE A 99 7.35 18.28 -3.13
C ILE A 99 7.45 19.10 -4.43
N ARG A 100 8.45 19.97 -4.57
CA ARG A 100 8.67 20.73 -5.82
C ARG A 100 9.01 19.82 -6.99
N ILE A 101 9.84 18.79 -6.78
CA ILE A 101 10.17 17.81 -7.81
C ILE A 101 8.90 17.09 -8.29
N PHE A 102 8.04 16.67 -7.38
CA PHE A 102 6.80 15.96 -7.75
C PHE A 102 5.78 16.86 -8.43
N ILE A 103 5.65 18.12 -8.02
CA ILE A 103 4.74 19.08 -8.64
C ILE A 103 5.27 19.53 -10.00
N GLY A 104 6.59 19.59 -10.19
CA GLY A 104 7.25 20.12 -11.38
C GLY A 104 7.33 21.66 -11.39
N ASN A 105 7.89 22.21 -12.47
CA ASN A 105 8.21 23.64 -12.62
C ASN A 105 7.09 24.45 -13.34
N GLY A 106 5.83 24.03 -13.22
CA GLY A 106 4.71 24.75 -13.84
C GLY A 106 4.44 26.11 -13.17
N THR A 107 3.81 27.04 -13.91
CA THR A 107 3.50 28.41 -13.43
C THR A 107 2.74 28.46 -12.10
N ASN A 108 1.97 27.42 -11.78
CA ASN A 108 1.18 27.32 -10.56
C ASN A 108 1.81 26.41 -9.49
N ALA A 109 3.08 25.99 -9.64
CA ALA A 109 3.72 25.04 -8.73
C ALA A 109 3.71 25.51 -7.26
N GLY A 110 4.06 26.76 -7.01
CA GLY A 110 4.06 27.34 -5.66
C GLY A 110 2.65 27.45 -5.04
N GLN A 111 1.66 27.78 -5.85
CA GLN A 111 0.26 27.80 -5.38
C GLN A 111 -0.19 26.40 -4.99
N ARG A 112 0.06 25.42 -5.85
CA ARG A 112 -0.29 24.02 -5.58
C ARG A 112 0.41 23.46 -4.33
N GLN A 113 1.68 23.78 -4.12
CA GLN A 113 2.37 23.39 -2.89
C GLN A 113 1.68 23.96 -1.65
N ARG A 114 1.31 25.25 -1.67
CA ARG A 114 0.57 25.90 -0.57
C ARG A 114 -0.81 25.27 -0.33
N GLU A 115 -1.54 24.96 -1.38
CA GLU A 115 -2.84 24.29 -1.28
C GLU A 115 -2.73 22.92 -0.61
N LEU A 116 -1.78 22.08 -1.05
CA LEU A 116 -1.56 20.76 -0.50
C LEU A 116 -1.13 20.80 0.97
N THR A 117 -0.19 21.70 1.33
CA THR A 117 0.25 21.85 2.73
C THR A 117 -0.88 22.35 3.64
N LYS A 118 -1.70 23.29 3.15
CA LYS A 118 -2.87 23.76 3.88
C LYS A 118 -3.91 22.66 4.09
N THR A 119 -4.20 21.87 3.06
CA THR A 119 -5.14 20.74 3.14
C THR A 119 -4.76 19.72 4.20
N LEU A 120 -3.46 19.48 4.36
CA LEU A 120 -2.92 18.51 5.32
C LEU A 120 -2.52 19.13 6.68
N ASN A 121 -2.83 20.41 6.91
CA ASN A 121 -2.41 21.15 8.13
C ASN A 121 -0.91 21.00 8.40
N ILE A 122 -0.08 21.08 7.36
CA ILE A 122 1.39 21.03 7.48
C ILE A 122 1.92 22.44 7.58
N PRO A 123 2.58 22.82 8.71
CA PRO A 123 3.19 24.11 8.87
C PRO A 123 4.27 24.37 7.82
N SER A 124 4.39 25.62 7.35
CA SER A 124 5.33 25.98 6.27
C SER A 124 6.79 25.72 6.63
N GLU A 125 7.15 25.82 7.91
CA GLU A 125 8.50 25.50 8.40
C GLU A 125 8.91 24.02 8.18
N PHE A 126 7.94 23.10 8.04
CA PHE A 126 8.24 21.68 7.75
C PHE A 126 8.85 21.50 6.37
N LEU A 127 8.53 22.39 5.43
CA LEU A 127 9.10 22.34 4.08
C LEU A 127 10.63 22.57 4.08
N SER A 128 11.17 23.27 5.11
CA SER A 128 12.60 23.51 5.29
C SER A 128 13.31 22.43 6.11
N ARG A 129 12.57 21.51 6.73
CA ARG A 129 13.15 20.39 7.49
C ARG A 129 13.61 19.27 6.57
N ASP A 130 14.60 18.52 7.04
CA ASP A 130 15.00 17.28 6.36
C ASP A 130 13.86 16.28 6.36
N LEU A 131 13.75 15.53 5.26
CA LEU A 131 12.64 14.61 5.02
C LEU A 131 12.50 13.62 6.17
N ASN A 132 11.35 13.66 6.83
CA ASN A 132 10.94 12.78 7.93
C ASN A 132 11.80 12.91 9.22
N LEU A 133 12.67 13.91 9.33
CA LEU A 133 13.54 14.10 10.50
C LEU A 133 12.81 14.88 11.61
N GLY A 134 12.62 14.23 12.76
CA GLY A 134 12.04 14.86 13.95
C GLY A 134 10.54 15.15 13.84
N PHE A 135 9.82 14.43 12.98
CA PHE A 135 8.38 14.50 12.88
C PHE A 135 7.72 13.57 13.91
N SER A 136 6.64 14.01 14.52
CA SER A 136 5.75 13.13 15.28
C SER A 136 5.04 12.12 14.37
N GLY A 137 4.43 11.07 14.91
CA GLY A 137 3.76 10.05 14.11
C GLY A 137 2.70 10.62 13.16
N GLY A 138 1.85 11.52 13.65
CA GLY A 138 0.82 12.18 12.83
C GLY A 138 1.41 13.13 11.78
N GLU A 139 2.46 13.87 12.11
CA GLU A 139 3.18 14.75 11.17
C GLU A 139 3.86 13.94 10.07
N LEU A 140 4.49 12.83 10.45
CA LEU A 140 5.13 11.90 9.52
C LEU A 140 4.13 11.37 8.50
N LYS A 141 2.96 10.92 8.98
CA LYS A 141 1.90 10.41 8.12
C LYS A 141 1.35 11.48 7.18
N ARG A 142 1.12 12.69 7.67
CA ARG A 142 0.68 13.82 6.83
C ARG A 142 1.74 14.19 5.79
N SER A 143 3.03 14.15 6.16
CA SER A 143 4.15 14.36 5.22
C SER A 143 4.18 13.31 4.11
N GLU A 144 3.96 12.04 4.44
CA GLU A 144 3.86 10.95 3.47
C GLU A 144 2.69 11.16 2.49
N ILE A 145 1.52 11.47 3.02
CA ILE A 145 0.35 11.74 2.18
C ILE A 145 0.58 12.98 1.30
N LEU A 146 1.23 14.04 1.82
CA LEU A 146 1.61 15.20 1.01
C LEU A 146 2.46 14.81 -0.20
N GLN A 147 3.45 13.94 -0.01
CA GLN A 147 4.31 13.45 -1.10
C GLN A 147 3.49 12.70 -2.17
N VAL A 148 2.60 11.82 -1.74
CA VAL A 148 1.72 11.08 -2.65
C VAL A 148 0.76 11.99 -3.41
N LEU A 149 0.13 12.96 -2.73
CA LEU A 149 -0.75 13.93 -3.37
C LEU A 149 -0.01 14.80 -4.38
N ALA A 150 1.25 15.16 -4.08
CA ALA A 150 2.10 15.92 -4.99
C ALA A 150 2.51 15.11 -6.23
N GLN A 151 2.86 13.84 -6.05
CA GLN A 151 3.23 12.91 -7.12
C GLN A 151 2.07 12.57 -8.06
N LYS A 152 0.83 12.52 -7.56
CA LYS A 152 -0.40 12.13 -8.30
C LYS A 152 -0.30 10.79 -9.02
N PRO A 153 0.04 9.70 -8.35
CA PRO A 153 0.15 8.40 -8.99
C PRO A 153 -1.19 7.95 -9.59
N GLY A 154 -1.13 7.17 -10.66
CA GLY A 154 -2.32 6.52 -11.24
C GLY A 154 -2.79 5.32 -10.41
N PHE A 155 -1.86 4.67 -9.70
CA PHE A 155 -2.11 3.59 -8.76
C PHE A 155 -1.34 3.86 -7.47
N ILE A 156 -2.03 3.82 -6.33
CA ILE A 156 -1.42 4.06 -5.03
C ILE A 156 -1.47 2.84 -4.14
N MET A 157 -0.37 2.57 -3.45
CA MET A 157 -0.31 1.62 -2.35
C MET A 157 -0.13 2.37 -1.03
N LEU A 158 -0.97 2.05 -0.04
CA LEU A 158 -0.97 2.66 1.29
C LEU A 158 -0.68 1.56 2.32
N ASP A 159 0.52 1.59 2.91
CA ASP A 159 0.92 0.59 3.91
C ASP A 159 0.62 1.10 5.32
N GLU A 160 -0.43 0.56 5.92
CA GLU A 160 -0.92 0.89 7.27
C GLU A 160 -1.04 2.41 7.54
N PRO A 161 -1.85 3.15 6.76
CA PRO A 161 -1.98 4.59 6.91
C PRO A 161 -2.65 4.99 8.24
N ASP A 162 -3.26 4.04 8.94
CA ASP A 162 -3.92 4.18 10.23
C ASP A 162 -3.02 3.78 11.42
N SER A 163 -1.80 3.32 11.18
CA SER A 163 -0.88 2.90 12.24
C SER A 163 -0.16 4.09 12.87
N GLY A 164 -0.18 4.15 14.22
CA GLY A 164 0.55 5.18 14.97
C GLY A 164 -0.01 6.61 14.83
N VAL A 165 -1.27 6.72 14.42
CA VAL A 165 -1.97 8.01 14.21
C VAL A 165 -3.08 8.14 15.24
N ASP A 166 -3.20 9.30 15.88
CA ASP A 166 -4.35 9.61 16.74
C ASP A 166 -5.65 9.78 15.93
N VAL A 167 -6.78 9.79 16.63
CA VAL A 167 -8.11 9.79 16.00
C VAL A 167 -8.33 11.01 15.12
N GLU A 168 -7.86 12.19 15.54
CA GLU A 168 -8.06 13.45 14.80
C GLU A 168 -7.25 13.46 13.50
N ASN A 169 -5.99 13.04 13.57
CA ASN A 169 -5.14 12.91 12.38
C ASN A 169 -5.64 11.79 11.46
N LEU A 170 -6.19 10.69 11.99
CA LEU A 170 -6.77 9.61 11.20
C LEU A 170 -8.00 10.09 10.42
N GLU A 171 -8.88 10.87 11.04
CA GLU A 171 -10.04 11.46 10.37
C GLU A 171 -9.62 12.40 9.23
N LEU A 172 -8.68 13.31 9.50
CA LEU A 172 -8.15 14.24 8.50
C LEU A 172 -7.55 13.49 7.32
N VAL A 173 -6.62 12.57 7.59
CA VAL A 173 -5.94 11.76 6.56
C VAL A 173 -6.94 10.91 5.79
N GLY A 174 -7.88 10.27 6.48
CA GLY A 174 -8.89 9.42 5.87
C GLY A 174 -9.78 10.18 4.89
N LYS A 175 -10.32 11.35 5.28
CA LYS A 175 -11.13 12.19 4.38
C LYS A 175 -10.35 12.68 3.17
N ILE A 176 -9.08 13.03 3.34
CA ILE A 176 -8.23 13.47 2.24
C ILE A 176 -7.95 12.30 1.29
N LEU A 177 -7.63 11.12 1.83
CA LEU A 177 -7.40 9.91 1.03
C LEU A 177 -8.65 9.48 0.28
N ASP A 178 -9.82 9.48 0.91
CA ASP A 178 -11.09 9.17 0.26
C ASP A 178 -11.32 10.07 -0.95
N ASN A 179 -11.19 11.37 -0.76
CA ASN A 179 -11.35 12.32 -1.87
C ASN A 179 -10.30 12.14 -2.97
N PHE A 180 -9.06 11.81 -2.59
CA PHE A 180 -7.98 11.56 -3.55
C PHE A 180 -8.18 10.28 -4.34
N LEU A 181 -8.72 9.23 -3.71
CA LEU A 181 -8.94 7.91 -4.31
C LEU A 181 -10.13 7.85 -5.26
N LYS A 182 -11.05 8.82 -5.21
CA LYS A 182 -12.21 8.86 -6.12
C LYS A 182 -11.78 8.81 -7.59
N GLY A 183 -12.21 7.74 -8.29
CA GLY A 183 -11.87 7.48 -9.68
C GLY A 183 -10.41 7.05 -9.93
N ARG A 184 -9.66 6.75 -8.88
CA ARG A 184 -8.31 6.17 -8.93
C ARG A 184 -8.30 4.73 -8.50
N SER A 185 -7.17 4.08 -8.73
CA SER A 185 -6.97 2.70 -8.31
C SER A 185 -5.98 2.65 -7.15
N GLY A 186 -6.21 1.74 -6.21
CA GLY A 186 -5.32 1.63 -5.06
C GLY A 186 -5.38 0.29 -4.34
N LEU A 187 -4.32 0.03 -3.58
CA LEU A 187 -4.23 -1.07 -2.62
C LEU A 187 -3.95 -0.51 -1.24
N LEU A 188 -4.93 -0.60 -0.37
CA LEU A 188 -4.83 -0.19 1.03
C LEU A 188 -4.46 -1.41 1.88
N ILE A 189 -3.40 -1.33 2.65
CA ILE A 189 -3.03 -2.36 3.62
C ILE A 189 -3.38 -1.85 5.02
N THR A 190 -4.11 -2.64 5.77
CA THR A 190 -4.38 -2.39 7.18
C THR A 190 -4.60 -3.71 7.91
N HIS A 191 -4.32 -3.74 9.21
CA HIS A 191 -4.59 -4.90 10.04
C HIS A 191 -5.84 -4.72 10.92
N LEU A 192 -6.22 -3.47 11.24
CA LEU A 192 -7.37 -3.14 12.09
C LEU A 192 -8.53 -2.51 11.31
N GLY A 193 -8.28 -1.95 10.13
CA GLY A 193 -9.29 -1.38 9.27
C GLY A 193 -9.89 -0.06 9.76
N TYR A 194 -9.24 0.66 10.68
CA TYR A 194 -9.78 1.92 11.20
C TYR A 194 -9.94 2.98 10.11
N ILE A 195 -9.04 3.01 9.14
CA ILE A 195 -9.10 3.93 8.01
C ILE A 195 -10.35 3.74 7.15
N LEU A 196 -10.93 2.53 7.13
CA LEU A 196 -12.15 2.20 6.38
C LEU A 196 -13.43 2.84 6.94
N ARG A 197 -13.34 3.57 8.05
CA ARG A 197 -14.41 4.48 8.48
C ARG A 197 -14.53 5.72 7.61
N TYR A 198 -13.48 6.05 6.87
CA TYR A 198 -13.34 7.27 6.08
C TYR A 198 -13.07 7.00 4.61
N VAL A 199 -12.53 5.85 4.25
CA VAL A 199 -12.13 5.46 2.89
C VAL A 199 -12.97 4.28 2.45
N ASP A 200 -13.69 4.43 1.35
CA ASP A 200 -14.40 3.32 0.72
C ASP A 200 -13.43 2.42 -0.06
N ALA A 201 -13.64 1.11 0.09
CA ALA A 201 -12.89 0.10 -0.65
C ALA A 201 -13.85 -0.91 -1.27
N ASP A 202 -13.69 -1.14 -2.59
CA ASP A 202 -14.59 -1.97 -3.39
C ASP A 202 -14.52 -3.44 -3.00
N LYS A 203 -13.32 -3.92 -2.69
CA LYS A 203 -13.07 -5.32 -2.40
C LYS A 203 -12.00 -5.53 -1.35
N ALA A 204 -12.20 -6.54 -0.52
CA ALA A 204 -11.21 -6.94 0.49
C ALA A 204 -10.59 -8.29 0.14
N HIS A 205 -9.31 -8.41 0.52
CA HIS A 205 -8.51 -9.62 0.42
C HIS A 205 -7.88 -9.93 1.77
N VAL A 206 -7.64 -11.19 2.06
CA VAL A 206 -6.92 -11.62 3.29
C VAL A 206 -5.68 -12.39 2.90
N LEU A 207 -4.52 -11.85 3.27
CA LEU A 207 -3.23 -12.51 3.11
C LEU A 207 -2.95 -13.35 4.37
N LEU A 208 -2.96 -14.66 4.20
CA LEU A 208 -2.71 -15.63 5.26
C LEU A 208 -1.91 -16.80 4.69
N ASP A 209 -1.02 -17.38 5.50
CA ASP A 209 -0.17 -18.50 5.06
C ASP A 209 0.56 -18.21 3.74
N LYS A 210 1.10 -16.99 3.60
CA LYS A 210 1.89 -16.51 2.43
C LYS A 210 1.08 -16.33 1.13
N THR A 211 -0.25 -16.48 1.15
CA THR A 211 -1.10 -16.39 -0.04
C THR A 211 -2.39 -15.64 0.25
N ILE A 212 -3.09 -15.18 -0.80
CA ILE A 212 -4.44 -14.65 -0.65
C ILE A 212 -5.39 -15.84 -0.48
N GLY A 213 -5.92 -15.97 0.74
CA GLY A 213 -6.79 -17.07 1.12
C GLY A 213 -8.28 -16.79 0.95
N CYS A 214 -8.66 -15.52 1.02
CA CYS A 214 -10.04 -15.08 0.96
C CYS A 214 -10.16 -13.74 0.24
N SER A 215 -11.23 -13.55 -0.50
CA SER A 215 -11.58 -12.28 -1.14
C SER A 215 -13.09 -12.11 -1.15
N GLY A 216 -13.57 -10.89 -0.93
CA GLY A 216 -15.02 -10.61 -0.89
C GLY A 216 -15.32 -9.14 -0.67
N LYS A 217 -16.57 -8.82 -0.33
CA LYS A 217 -16.97 -7.46 0.01
C LYS A 217 -16.26 -6.98 1.27
N THR A 218 -15.78 -5.75 1.23
CA THR A 218 -14.98 -5.15 2.33
C THR A 218 -15.71 -5.20 3.67
N THR A 219 -16.99 -4.85 3.69
CA THR A 219 -17.81 -4.84 4.90
C THR A 219 -17.99 -6.23 5.53
N GLU A 220 -18.18 -7.26 4.69
CA GLU A 220 -18.35 -8.64 5.14
C GLU A 220 -17.04 -9.17 5.75
N ILE A 221 -15.93 -9.04 5.04
CA ILE A 221 -14.62 -9.52 5.49
C ILE A 221 -14.20 -8.80 6.77
N LEU A 222 -14.35 -7.46 6.83
CA LEU A 222 -14.02 -6.69 8.02
C LEU A 222 -14.88 -7.12 9.22
N SER A 223 -16.19 -7.32 9.03
CA SER A 223 -17.07 -7.81 10.09
C SER A 223 -16.62 -9.15 10.68
N HIS A 224 -16.22 -10.09 9.82
CA HIS A 224 -15.71 -11.39 10.27
C HIS A 224 -14.36 -11.25 11.00
N ILE A 225 -13.44 -10.43 10.49
CA ILE A 225 -12.16 -10.18 11.15
C ILE A 225 -12.35 -9.58 12.54
N LEU A 226 -13.25 -8.62 12.69
CA LEU A 226 -13.53 -7.98 13.99
C LEU A 226 -14.21 -8.92 15.00
N LYS A 227 -15.04 -9.86 14.55
CA LYS A 227 -15.75 -10.81 15.42
C LYS A 227 -14.93 -12.04 15.78
N GLU A 228 -14.24 -12.65 14.80
CA GLU A 228 -13.62 -13.97 14.94
C GLU A 228 -12.09 -13.93 14.74
N GLY A 229 -11.54 -12.76 14.40
CA GLY A 229 -10.14 -12.62 14.00
C GLY A 229 -9.86 -13.37 12.69
N TYR A 230 -8.59 -13.56 12.38
CA TYR A 230 -8.14 -14.27 11.17
C TYR A 230 -8.41 -15.79 11.20
N LYS A 231 -8.79 -16.37 12.35
CA LYS A 231 -9.18 -17.79 12.47
C LYS A 231 -10.38 -18.15 11.60
N TRP A 232 -11.27 -17.19 11.34
CA TRP A 232 -12.37 -17.38 10.40
C TRP A 232 -11.86 -17.71 8.99
N CYS A 233 -10.83 -17.00 8.52
CA CYS A 233 -10.25 -17.25 7.20
C CYS A 233 -9.60 -18.63 7.06
N GLU A 234 -9.12 -19.24 8.16
CA GLU A 234 -8.57 -20.59 8.15
C GLU A 234 -9.60 -21.68 7.78
N LYS A 235 -10.88 -21.38 8.00
CA LYS A 235 -11.99 -22.25 7.62
C LYS A 235 -12.38 -22.15 6.13
N CYS A 236 -11.82 -21.15 5.41
CA CYS A 236 -12.11 -20.90 4.01
C CYS A 236 -11.74 -22.10 3.14
N PRO A 237 -12.64 -22.57 2.24
CA PRO A 237 -12.39 -23.72 1.36
C PRO A 237 -11.12 -23.58 0.52
N THR A 238 -10.84 -22.36 0.04
CA THR A 238 -9.65 -22.05 -0.76
C THR A 238 -8.34 -22.30 0.00
N LEU A 239 -8.24 -21.85 1.27
CA LEU A 239 -7.06 -22.10 2.10
C LEU A 239 -6.94 -23.57 2.50
N ARG A 240 -8.07 -24.24 2.81
CA ARG A 240 -8.07 -25.69 3.14
C ARG A 240 -7.54 -26.51 1.97
N LYS A 241 -7.99 -26.25 0.76
CA LYS A 241 -7.52 -26.94 -0.45
C LYS A 241 -6.01 -26.73 -0.65
N ARG A 242 -5.51 -25.49 -0.56
CA ARG A 242 -4.09 -25.19 -0.70
C ARG A 242 -3.23 -25.80 0.41
N ARG A 243 -3.69 -25.80 1.67
CA ARG A 243 -3.00 -26.48 2.76
C ARG A 243 -2.89 -27.99 2.52
N TYR A 244 -3.91 -28.61 1.95
CA TYR A 244 -3.91 -30.02 1.57
C TYR A 244 -2.91 -30.31 0.46
N GLU A 245 -2.93 -29.52 -0.62
CA GLU A 245 -1.99 -29.64 -1.75
C GLU A 245 -0.53 -29.48 -1.30
N ARG A 246 -0.23 -28.54 -0.40
CA ARG A 246 1.12 -28.36 0.17
C ARG A 246 1.59 -29.56 0.99
N ARG A 247 0.71 -30.17 1.77
CA ARG A 247 1.06 -31.37 2.56
C ARG A 247 1.46 -32.53 1.66
N ILE A 248 0.75 -32.73 0.56
CA ILE A 248 1.10 -33.78 -0.42
C ILE A 248 2.46 -33.48 -1.06
N SER A 249 2.72 -32.24 -1.49
CA SER A 249 3.99 -31.86 -2.13
C SER A 249 5.22 -31.94 -1.21
N GLN A 250 5.06 -31.98 0.10
CA GLN A 250 6.14 -32.13 1.08
C GLN A 250 6.41 -33.59 1.44
N GLN A 251 5.53 -34.51 1.01
CA GLN A 251 5.66 -35.97 1.27
C GLN A 251 6.21 -36.73 0.04
N LEU A 252 6.35 -36.04 -1.08
CA LEU A 252 6.99 -36.53 -2.31
C LEU A 252 8.39 -35.93 -2.46
#